data_57038bc4eb42e5b5e9c8c321c4881401
#
_entry.id   57038bc4eb42e5b5e9c8c321c4881401
#
_cell.length_a   1.000
_cell.length_b   1.000
_cell.length_c   1.000
_cell.angle_alpha   90.00
_cell.angle_beta   90.00
_cell.angle_gamma   90.00
#
_symmetry.space_group_name_H-M   'P 1'
#
loop_
_entity.id
_entity.type
_entity.pdbx_description
1 polymer ?
#
loop_
_entity_poly.entity_id
_entity_poly.type
_entity_poly.pdbx_seq_one_letter_code
_entity_poly.pdbx_strand_id
1 'polypeptide(L)'
;MKKKILIVEDEINITELIKYNLEKEGFSILSAKDGIEGAILAHRESPELILLDVMLPKKDGFSLCRELRKDGISVPIIMLTAKGEEKDKVMRLDFGADDYMTKPFGIKELMARIRAHLRRNDSEKIEKDFKETKKLKLNEIEKEVYINNDLVNLTVKEFELLSFLMLNRGKTFSRDELLNKVWGIDYMGESRTVDVHIRHIRQKLNSVGDGEDYIETIRGRGYRIK
;
A
#
# COMPACT_ATOMS: atom_id res chain seq x y z
N MET A 1 5.12 21.46 3.67
CA MET A 1 6.29 20.70 4.18
C MET A 1 6.74 19.70 3.13
N LYS A 2 8.03 19.32 3.09
CA LYS A 2 8.50 18.24 2.21
C LYS A 2 8.01 16.90 2.74
N LYS A 3 7.52 16.01 1.86
CA LYS A 3 7.11 14.65 2.26
C LYS A 3 8.33 13.86 2.74
N LYS A 4 8.21 13.15 3.87
CA LYS A 4 9.26 12.33 4.45
C LYS A 4 9.17 10.90 3.92
N ILE A 5 10.29 10.36 3.47
CA ILE A 5 10.41 8.95 3.08
C ILE A 5 11.46 8.29 3.98
N LEU A 6 11.10 7.16 4.59
CA LEU A 6 12.02 6.34 5.37
C LEU A 6 12.59 5.23 4.46
N ILE A 7 13.91 5.12 4.40
CA ILE A 7 14.64 4.04 3.75
C ILE A 7 15.21 3.15 4.85
N VAL A 8 14.85 1.87 4.86
CA VAL A 8 15.41 0.85 5.76
C VAL A 8 16.18 -0.15 4.90
N GLU A 9 17.49 0.02 4.85
CA GLU A 9 18.40 -0.69 3.94
C GLU A 9 19.80 -0.71 4.56
N ASP A 10 20.46 -1.86 4.65
CA ASP A 10 21.79 -1.99 5.25
C ASP A 10 22.93 -1.72 4.26
N GLU A 11 22.68 -1.86 2.95
CA GLU A 11 23.66 -1.55 1.92
C GLU A 11 23.77 -0.03 1.68
N ILE A 12 24.88 0.56 2.15
CA ILE A 12 25.12 2.03 2.07
C ILE A 12 25.01 2.54 0.62
N ASN A 13 25.54 1.79 -0.35
CA ASN A 13 25.52 2.21 -1.76
C ASN A 13 24.09 2.30 -2.32
N ILE A 14 23.21 1.38 -1.94
CA ILE A 14 21.80 1.39 -2.34
C ILE A 14 21.10 2.56 -1.67
N THR A 15 21.29 2.73 -0.37
CA THR A 15 20.72 3.84 0.41
C THR A 15 21.10 5.19 -0.20
N GLU A 16 22.39 5.45 -0.47
CA GLU A 16 22.85 6.72 -1.04
C GLU A 16 22.33 6.95 -2.46
N LEU A 17 22.25 5.90 -3.28
CA LEU A 17 21.66 5.98 -4.63
C LEU A 17 20.19 6.39 -4.59
N ILE A 18 19.40 5.75 -3.74
CA ILE A 18 17.97 6.05 -3.58
C ILE A 18 17.79 7.46 -3.01
N LYS A 19 18.53 7.79 -1.94
CA LYS A 19 18.49 9.09 -1.27
C LYS A 19 18.75 10.23 -2.23
N TYR A 20 19.86 10.15 -3.00
CA TYR A 20 20.21 11.17 -3.98
C TYR A 20 19.08 11.46 -4.98
N ASN A 21 18.43 10.42 -5.49
CA ASN A 21 17.33 10.60 -6.46
C ASN A 21 16.06 11.16 -5.82
N LEU A 22 15.74 10.73 -4.60
CA LEU A 22 14.57 11.24 -3.87
C LEU A 22 14.75 12.70 -3.44
N GLU A 23 15.93 13.09 -2.98
CA GLU A 23 16.23 14.48 -2.61
C GLU A 23 16.13 15.42 -3.82
N LYS A 24 16.55 14.96 -5.01
CA LYS A 24 16.35 15.71 -6.26
C LYS A 24 14.88 15.96 -6.60
N GLU A 25 13.99 15.03 -6.24
CA GLU A 25 12.54 15.21 -6.41
C GLU A 25 11.89 15.99 -5.24
N GLY A 26 12.70 16.47 -4.29
CA GLY A 26 12.25 17.37 -3.23
C GLY A 26 11.72 16.67 -1.99
N PHE A 27 11.94 15.35 -1.84
CA PHE A 27 11.59 14.60 -0.63
C PHE A 27 12.58 14.87 0.51
N SER A 28 12.14 14.66 1.74
CA SER A 28 12.98 14.63 2.94
C SER A 28 13.24 13.17 3.29
N ILE A 29 14.51 12.78 3.47
CA ILE A 29 14.90 11.38 3.62
C ILE A 29 15.34 11.09 5.04
N LEU A 30 14.79 10.01 5.59
CA LEU A 30 15.24 9.34 6.80
C LEU A 30 15.86 8.00 6.37
N SER A 31 16.92 7.55 7.04
CA SER A 31 17.54 6.27 6.74
C SER A 31 17.82 5.48 8.02
N ALA A 32 17.58 4.19 7.95
CA ALA A 32 17.91 3.19 8.97
C ALA A 32 18.66 2.04 8.31
N LYS A 33 19.63 1.45 9.02
CA LYS A 33 20.46 0.34 8.52
C LYS A 33 20.10 -1.02 9.10
N ASP A 34 19.06 -1.10 9.91
CA ASP A 34 18.51 -2.35 10.42
C ASP A 34 17.02 -2.18 10.78
N GLY A 35 16.34 -3.30 10.97
CA GLY A 35 14.89 -3.28 11.23
C GLY A 35 14.51 -2.71 12.59
N ILE A 36 15.41 -2.68 13.59
CA ILE A 36 15.14 -2.07 14.90
C ILE A 36 15.15 -0.55 14.78
N GLU A 37 16.19 0.00 14.15
CA GLU A 37 16.28 1.43 13.89
C GLU A 37 15.13 1.90 12.98
N GLY A 38 14.78 1.08 11.97
CA GLY A 38 13.62 1.30 11.09
C GLY A 38 12.30 1.43 11.85
N ALA A 39 12.05 0.52 12.80
CA ALA A 39 10.86 0.59 13.66
C ALA A 39 10.81 1.89 14.48
N ILE A 40 11.91 2.27 15.13
CA ILE A 40 12.00 3.49 15.94
C ILE A 40 11.71 4.73 15.09
N LEU A 41 12.32 4.83 13.91
CA LEU A 41 12.13 5.98 13.04
C LEU A 41 10.71 6.03 12.46
N ALA A 42 10.12 4.90 12.11
CA ALA A 42 8.76 4.84 11.59
C ALA A 42 7.74 5.41 12.61
N HIS A 43 7.88 5.06 13.89
CA HIS A 43 6.99 5.56 14.94
C HIS A 43 7.25 7.02 15.27
N ARG A 44 8.52 7.42 15.39
CA ARG A 44 8.88 8.76 15.87
C ARG A 44 8.66 9.86 14.82
N GLU A 45 9.01 9.58 13.56
CA GLU A 45 9.09 10.59 12.52
C GLU A 45 7.87 10.64 11.59
N SER A 46 6.96 9.69 11.70
CA SER A 46 5.74 9.60 10.90
C SER A 46 5.99 9.81 9.40
N PRO A 47 6.78 8.95 8.72
CA PRO A 47 7.04 9.07 7.30
C PRO A 47 5.75 8.87 6.49
N GLU A 48 5.67 9.42 5.28
CA GLU A 48 4.56 9.22 4.37
C GLU A 48 4.72 8.00 3.43
N LEU A 49 5.92 7.41 3.40
CA LEU A 49 6.23 6.16 2.70
C LEU A 49 7.47 5.51 3.31
N ILE A 50 7.50 4.19 3.31
CA ILE A 50 8.65 3.39 3.77
C ILE A 50 9.14 2.53 2.60
N LEU A 51 10.44 2.63 2.28
CA LEU A 51 11.16 1.66 1.46
C LEU A 51 11.84 0.69 2.43
N LEU A 52 11.60 -0.61 2.28
CA LEU A 52 12.01 -1.60 3.27
C LEU A 52 12.69 -2.78 2.61
N ASP A 53 13.98 -2.97 2.88
CA ASP A 53 14.64 -4.21 2.47
C ASP A 53 14.13 -5.41 3.26
N VAL A 54 14.03 -6.52 2.59
CA VAL A 54 13.66 -7.81 3.22
C VAL A 54 14.81 -8.35 4.07
N MET A 55 16.04 -8.28 3.55
CA MET A 55 17.23 -8.90 4.16
C MET A 55 17.97 -7.93 5.08
N LEU A 56 17.35 -7.55 6.18
CA LEU A 56 17.93 -6.64 7.16
C LEU A 56 18.57 -7.39 8.32
N PRO A 57 19.66 -6.85 8.90
CA PRO A 57 20.21 -7.35 10.15
C PRO A 57 19.27 -7.05 11.34
N LYS A 58 19.44 -7.80 12.43
CA LYS A 58 18.70 -7.71 13.71
C LYS A 58 17.22 -8.03 13.64
N LYS A 59 16.47 -7.45 12.70
CA LYS A 59 15.04 -7.71 12.45
C LYS A 59 14.80 -7.65 10.93
N ASP A 60 14.37 -8.75 10.35
CA ASP A 60 14.08 -8.82 8.92
C ASP A 60 12.90 -7.92 8.51
N GLY A 61 12.85 -7.55 7.22
CA GLY A 61 11.86 -6.61 6.70
C GLY A 61 10.43 -7.10 6.79
N PHE A 62 10.18 -8.41 6.68
CA PHE A 62 8.82 -8.95 6.82
C PHE A 62 8.31 -8.83 8.26
N SER A 63 9.18 -9.16 9.23
CA SER A 63 8.88 -9.00 10.65
C SER A 63 8.61 -7.53 11.01
N LEU A 64 9.41 -6.61 10.48
CA LEU A 64 9.21 -5.18 10.67
C LEU A 64 7.89 -4.72 10.05
N CYS A 65 7.60 -5.09 8.80
CA CYS A 65 6.36 -4.73 8.14
C CYS A 65 5.12 -5.16 8.94
N ARG A 66 5.10 -6.43 9.40
CA ARG A 66 4.01 -6.97 10.22
C ARG A 66 3.84 -6.19 11.53
N GLU A 67 4.93 -5.87 12.21
CA GLU A 67 4.92 -5.08 13.45
C GLU A 67 4.31 -3.69 13.21
N LEU A 68 4.79 -2.95 12.20
CA LEU A 68 4.27 -1.64 11.85
C LEU A 68 2.77 -1.67 11.55
N ARG A 69 2.30 -2.71 10.84
CA ARG A 69 0.87 -2.89 10.56
C ARG A 69 0.06 -3.21 11.82
N LYS A 70 0.60 -4.05 12.73
CA LYS A 70 -0.02 -4.35 14.01
C LYS A 70 -0.13 -3.10 14.89
N ASP A 71 0.84 -2.20 14.82
CA ASP A 71 0.87 -0.95 15.56
C ASP A 71 0.04 0.17 14.90
N GLY A 72 -0.72 -0.16 13.83
CA GLY A 72 -1.63 0.78 13.17
C GLY A 72 -0.98 1.72 12.16
N ILE A 73 0.30 1.54 11.84
CA ILE A 73 0.98 2.33 10.80
C ILE A 73 0.47 1.89 9.43
N SER A 74 -0.32 2.75 8.77
CA SER A 74 -1.00 2.49 7.51
C SER A 74 -0.31 3.09 6.28
N VAL A 75 0.80 3.80 6.45
CA VAL A 75 1.54 4.42 5.35
C VAL A 75 2.02 3.38 4.34
N PRO A 76 2.14 3.72 3.04
CA PRO A 76 2.62 2.78 2.03
C PRO A 76 4.00 2.22 2.36
N ILE A 77 4.15 0.89 2.25
CA ILE A 77 5.42 0.18 2.40
C ILE A 77 5.73 -0.52 1.07
N ILE A 78 6.85 -0.15 0.45
CA ILE A 78 7.40 -0.82 -0.73
C ILE A 78 8.55 -1.71 -0.27
N MET A 79 8.41 -3.03 -0.43
CA MET A 79 9.46 -3.98 -0.07
C MET A 79 10.49 -4.10 -1.20
N LEU A 80 11.78 -4.11 -0.84
CA LEU A 80 12.88 -4.38 -1.75
C LEU A 80 13.38 -5.81 -1.50
N THR A 81 13.37 -6.68 -2.53
CA THR A 81 13.65 -8.11 -2.37
C THR A 81 14.76 -8.60 -3.30
N ALA A 82 15.52 -9.62 -2.92
CA ALA A 82 16.51 -10.24 -3.80
C ALA A 82 15.83 -11.07 -4.91
N LYS A 83 16.47 -11.13 -6.10
CA LYS A 83 16.06 -11.99 -7.21
C LYS A 83 16.30 -13.46 -6.83
N GLY A 84 15.30 -14.29 -6.94
CA GLY A 84 15.39 -15.74 -6.62
C GLY A 84 14.35 -16.23 -5.61
N GLU A 85 13.75 -15.34 -4.87
CA GLU A 85 12.66 -15.64 -3.95
C GLU A 85 11.27 -15.54 -4.63
N GLU A 86 11.22 -15.65 -5.96
CA GLU A 86 10.00 -15.44 -6.78
C GLU A 86 8.87 -16.45 -6.51
N LYS A 87 9.17 -17.61 -5.92
CA LYS A 87 8.16 -18.67 -5.69
C LYS A 87 7.07 -18.29 -4.68
N ASP A 88 7.30 -17.23 -3.89
CA ASP A 88 6.39 -16.85 -2.81
C ASP A 88 5.79 -15.43 -2.95
N LYS A 89 5.73 -14.87 -4.16
CA LYS A 89 5.17 -13.52 -4.39
C LYS A 89 3.78 -13.33 -3.77
N VAL A 90 2.96 -14.36 -3.75
CA VAL A 90 1.61 -14.33 -3.14
C VAL A 90 1.67 -14.40 -1.61
N MET A 91 2.60 -15.21 -1.03
CA MET A 91 2.78 -15.28 0.42
C MET A 91 3.35 -13.98 1.02
N ARG A 92 4.19 -13.25 0.27
CA ARG A 92 4.88 -12.05 0.77
C ARG A 92 3.96 -10.85 0.96
N LEU A 93 2.91 -10.76 0.16
CA LEU A 93 1.90 -9.72 0.31
C LEU A 93 0.99 -9.95 1.53
N ASP A 94 0.96 -11.17 2.08
CA ASP A 94 0.26 -11.48 3.33
C ASP A 94 0.87 -10.76 4.56
N PHE A 95 2.08 -10.17 4.45
CA PHE A 95 2.71 -9.40 5.52
C PHE A 95 2.27 -7.93 5.59
N GLY A 96 1.37 -7.49 4.68
CA GLY A 96 0.79 -6.14 4.73
C GLY A 96 1.56 -5.05 3.99
N ALA A 97 2.51 -5.41 3.13
CA ALA A 97 3.17 -4.47 2.23
C ALA A 97 2.23 -4.04 1.09
N ASP A 98 2.42 -2.83 0.58
CA ASP A 98 1.60 -2.26 -0.49
C ASP A 98 2.19 -2.52 -1.88
N ASP A 99 3.49 -2.78 -1.96
CA ASP A 99 4.19 -3.08 -3.22
C ASP A 99 5.49 -3.84 -2.98
N TYR A 100 6.01 -4.48 -4.05
CA TYR A 100 7.27 -5.23 -4.05
C TYR A 100 8.10 -4.90 -5.28
N MET A 101 9.41 -4.78 -5.07
CA MET A 101 10.36 -4.55 -6.13
C MET A 101 11.58 -5.46 -5.94
N THR A 102 11.99 -6.16 -7.01
CA THR A 102 13.13 -7.07 -6.95
C THR A 102 14.45 -6.34 -7.23
N LYS A 103 15.47 -6.60 -6.44
CA LYS A 103 16.86 -6.19 -6.69
C LYS A 103 17.52 -7.10 -7.75
N PRO A 104 18.28 -6.57 -8.72
CA PRO A 104 18.52 -5.16 -8.97
C PRO A 104 17.32 -4.47 -9.64
N PHE A 105 17.02 -3.25 -9.24
CA PHE A 105 15.91 -2.46 -9.75
C PHE A 105 16.37 -1.22 -10.50
N GLY A 106 15.55 -0.76 -11.44
CA GLY A 106 15.75 0.51 -12.11
C GLY A 106 15.32 1.70 -11.25
N ILE A 107 16.17 2.73 -11.11
CA ILE A 107 15.80 3.93 -10.35
C ILE A 107 14.54 4.59 -10.89
N LYS A 108 14.37 4.65 -12.23
CA LYS A 108 13.16 5.23 -12.84
C LYS A 108 11.89 4.49 -12.42
N GLU A 109 11.97 3.15 -12.35
CA GLU A 109 10.86 2.32 -11.89
C GLU A 109 10.54 2.58 -10.42
N LEU A 110 11.57 2.57 -9.55
CA LEU A 110 11.39 2.87 -8.12
C LEU A 110 10.72 4.24 -7.92
N MET A 111 11.21 5.27 -8.62
CA MET A 111 10.64 6.62 -8.54
C MET A 111 9.18 6.68 -9.01
N ALA A 112 8.84 5.94 -10.09
CA ALA A 112 7.46 5.86 -10.58
C ALA A 112 6.53 5.20 -9.54
N ARG A 113 6.97 4.13 -8.89
CA ARG A 113 6.21 3.44 -7.82
C ARG A 113 6.02 4.33 -6.60
N ILE A 114 7.08 5.01 -6.13
CA ILE A 114 7.00 5.96 -5.01
C ILE A 114 5.99 7.06 -5.31
N ARG A 115 6.05 7.69 -6.50
CA ARG A 115 5.08 8.72 -6.89
C ARG A 115 3.65 8.18 -6.93
N ALA A 116 3.45 6.96 -7.43
CA ALA A 116 2.14 6.32 -7.47
C ALA A 116 1.55 6.10 -6.07
N HIS A 117 2.38 5.69 -5.10
CA HIS A 117 1.95 5.50 -3.72
C HIS A 117 1.76 6.81 -2.94
N LEU A 118 2.51 7.86 -3.29
CA LEU A 118 2.40 9.19 -2.66
C LEU A 118 1.39 10.12 -3.33
N ARG A 119 0.84 9.73 -4.49
CA ARG A 119 -0.18 10.52 -5.17
C ARG A 119 -1.45 10.49 -4.32
N ARG A 120 -1.72 11.61 -3.62
CA ARG A 120 -3.08 11.87 -3.14
C ARG A 120 -3.92 12.05 -4.40
N ASN A 121 -5.03 11.32 -4.50
CA ASN A 121 -6.04 11.69 -5.47
C ASN A 121 -6.50 13.11 -5.08
N ASP A 122 -5.92 14.12 -5.72
CA ASP A 122 -6.47 15.48 -5.77
C ASP A 122 -7.73 15.45 -6.67
N SER A 123 -8.56 14.45 -6.48
CA SER A 123 -9.90 14.46 -7.04
C SER A 123 -10.70 15.46 -6.23
N GLU A 124 -11.02 16.54 -6.95
CA GLU A 124 -11.86 17.67 -6.60
C GLU A 124 -12.85 17.36 -5.47
N LYS A 125 -13.00 18.34 -4.58
CA LYS A 125 -14.07 18.45 -3.59
C LYS A 125 -15.38 17.87 -4.12
N ILE A 126 -15.59 16.59 -3.88
CA ILE A 126 -16.91 15.98 -3.98
C ILE A 126 -17.50 16.09 -2.59
N GLU A 127 -18.61 16.83 -2.55
CA GLU A 127 -19.43 17.05 -1.36
C GLU A 127 -19.73 15.75 -0.64
N LYS A 128 -19.78 15.87 0.68
CA LYS A 128 -20.18 14.89 1.67
C LYS A 128 -21.27 13.95 1.17
N ASP A 129 -20.89 12.73 0.83
CA ASP A 129 -21.86 11.64 0.82
C ASP A 129 -21.22 10.43 1.48
N PHE A 130 -21.75 10.08 2.66
CA PHE A 130 -21.55 8.76 3.22
C PHE A 130 -22.13 7.75 2.25
N LYS A 131 -21.28 7.00 1.56
CA LYS A 131 -21.75 5.94 0.67
C LYS A 131 -21.96 4.69 1.49
N GLU A 132 -23.21 4.39 1.74
CA GLU A 132 -23.65 3.20 2.46
C GLU A 132 -23.99 2.06 1.51
N THR A 133 -23.39 0.91 1.75
CA THR A 133 -23.94 -0.36 1.32
C THR A 133 -24.36 -1.10 2.58
N LYS A 134 -25.66 -1.35 2.75
CA LYS A 134 -26.31 -2.01 3.89
C LYS A 134 -25.67 -1.86 5.27
N LYS A 135 -24.34 -2.07 5.40
CA LYS A 135 -23.58 -2.04 6.67
C LYS A 135 -22.17 -1.44 6.52
N LEU A 136 -21.65 -1.34 5.29
CA LEU A 136 -20.33 -0.80 5.00
C LEU A 136 -20.44 0.71 4.76
N LYS A 137 -19.76 1.50 5.59
CA LYS A 137 -19.71 2.96 5.52
C LYS A 137 -18.30 3.40 5.21
N LEU A 138 -18.15 4.38 4.34
CA LEU A 138 -16.87 4.96 3.95
C LEU A 138 -16.88 6.46 4.21
N ASN A 139 -15.89 6.92 4.98
CA ASN A 139 -15.60 8.33 5.23
C ASN A 139 -14.42 8.75 4.35
N GLU A 140 -14.70 9.49 3.27
CA GLU A 140 -13.65 9.93 2.33
C GLU A 140 -12.76 11.04 2.90
N ILE A 141 -13.25 11.81 3.84
CA ILE A 141 -12.51 12.93 4.45
C ILE A 141 -11.44 12.39 5.39
N GLU A 142 -11.83 11.48 6.28
CA GLU A 142 -10.95 10.89 7.28
C GLU A 142 -10.21 9.65 6.76
N LYS A 143 -10.56 9.17 5.55
CA LYS A 143 -10.01 7.95 4.95
C LYS A 143 -10.28 6.70 5.78
N GLU A 144 -11.46 6.61 6.35
CA GLU A 144 -11.88 5.55 7.25
C GLU A 144 -13.02 4.71 6.65
N VAL A 145 -13.04 3.44 7.04
CA VAL A 145 -14.07 2.49 6.65
C VAL A 145 -14.65 1.86 7.91
N TYR A 146 -15.97 1.75 7.95
CA TYR A 146 -16.70 1.16 9.08
C TYR A 146 -17.62 0.05 8.61
N ILE A 147 -17.72 -1.04 9.40
CA ILE A 147 -18.76 -2.07 9.28
C ILE A 147 -19.52 -2.12 10.60
N ASN A 148 -20.84 -1.96 10.57
CA ASN A 148 -21.70 -1.94 11.77
C ASN A 148 -21.24 -0.93 12.84
N ASN A 149 -20.57 0.16 12.45
CA ASN A 149 -19.90 1.19 13.26
C ASN A 149 -18.53 0.78 13.84
N ASP A 150 -18.00 -0.39 13.54
CA ASP A 150 -16.65 -0.79 13.91
C ASP A 150 -15.65 -0.38 12.82
N LEU A 151 -14.56 0.26 13.23
CA LEU A 151 -13.51 0.75 12.33
C LEU A 151 -12.73 -0.42 11.72
N VAL A 152 -12.58 -0.39 10.39
CA VAL A 152 -11.72 -1.31 9.63
C VAL A 152 -10.42 -0.64 9.26
N ASN A 153 -9.30 -1.11 9.81
CA ASN A 153 -7.98 -0.53 9.56
C ASN A 153 -7.43 -0.93 8.18
N LEU A 154 -7.65 -0.07 7.18
CA LEU A 154 -7.12 -0.24 5.83
C LEU A 154 -5.82 0.56 5.65
N THR A 155 -4.92 0.06 4.78
CA THR A 155 -3.82 0.89 4.28
C THR A 155 -4.35 1.93 3.30
N VAL A 156 -3.54 2.93 2.97
CA VAL A 156 -3.95 4.01 2.04
C VAL A 156 -4.41 3.43 0.70
N LYS A 157 -3.67 2.44 0.14
CA LYS A 157 -4.03 1.83 -1.15
C LYS A 157 -5.24 0.89 -1.07
N GLU A 158 -5.41 0.19 0.02
CA GLU A 158 -6.63 -0.60 0.26
C GLU A 158 -7.87 0.29 0.36
N PHE A 159 -7.75 1.43 1.07
CA PHE A 159 -8.81 2.42 1.14
C PHE A 159 -9.15 2.99 -0.24
N GLU A 160 -8.16 3.44 -1.01
CA GLU A 160 -8.35 4.00 -2.35
C GLU A 160 -9.03 2.99 -3.30
N LEU A 161 -8.61 1.72 -3.26
CA LEU A 161 -9.19 0.65 -4.08
C LEU A 161 -10.64 0.37 -3.70
N LEU A 162 -10.93 0.26 -2.40
CA LEU A 162 -12.29 0.03 -1.91
C LEU A 162 -13.20 1.21 -2.22
N SER A 163 -12.73 2.45 -1.97
CA SER A 163 -13.45 3.69 -2.29
C SER A 163 -13.79 3.76 -3.77
N PHE A 164 -12.82 3.49 -4.67
CA PHE A 164 -13.07 3.47 -6.10
C PHE A 164 -14.15 2.48 -6.51
N LEU A 165 -14.13 1.26 -5.96
CA LEU A 165 -15.16 0.25 -6.23
C LEU A 165 -16.53 0.67 -5.67
N MET A 166 -16.60 1.26 -4.47
CA MET A 166 -17.84 1.74 -3.86
C MET A 166 -18.47 2.91 -4.66
N LEU A 167 -17.63 3.83 -5.15
CA LEU A 167 -18.04 4.93 -6.04
C LEU A 167 -18.63 4.43 -7.37
N ASN A 168 -18.23 3.25 -7.80
CA ASN A 168 -18.62 2.64 -9.07
C ASN A 168 -19.41 1.34 -8.86
N ARG A 169 -20.24 1.30 -7.83
CA ARG A 169 -21.02 0.12 -7.45
C ARG A 169 -21.73 -0.54 -8.64
N GLY A 170 -21.71 -1.87 -8.67
CA GLY A 170 -22.34 -2.69 -9.71
C GLY A 170 -21.55 -2.79 -11.02
N LYS A 171 -20.53 -1.92 -11.24
CA LYS A 171 -19.66 -2.00 -12.41
C LYS A 171 -18.51 -2.96 -12.15
N THR A 172 -18.20 -3.77 -13.16
CA THR A 172 -17.03 -4.68 -13.12
C THR A 172 -15.84 -3.99 -13.75
N PHE A 173 -14.70 -4.03 -13.06
CA PHE A 173 -13.43 -3.49 -13.54
C PHE A 173 -12.40 -4.62 -13.65
N SER A 174 -11.64 -4.61 -14.74
CA SER A 174 -10.49 -5.49 -14.91
C SER A 174 -9.36 -5.11 -13.94
N ARG A 175 -8.40 -6.03 -13.76
CA ARG A 175 -7.22 -5.77 -12.93
C ARG A 175 -6.42 -4.57 -13.42
N ASP A 176 -6.24 -4.47 -14.74
CA ASP A 176 -5.47 -3.39 -15.35
C ASP A 176 -6.20 -2.04 -15.23
N GLU A 177 -7.53 -2.02 -15.36
CA GLU A 177 -8.33 -0.80 -15.11
C GLU A 177 -8.20 -0.35 -13.67
N LEU A 178 -8.32 -1.26 -12.69
CA LEU A 178 -8.15 -0.95 -11.27
C LEU A 178 -6.73 -0.48 -10.95
N LEU A 179 -5.73 -1.15 -11.52
CA LEU A 179 -4.33 -0.75 -11.36
C LEU A 179 -4.11 0.68 -11.86
N ASN A 180 -4.56 0.98 -13.08
CA ASN A 180 -4.41 2.31 -13.70
C ASN A 180 -5.18 3.39 -12.93
N LYS A 181 -6.36 3.08 -12.39
CA LYS A 181 -7.20 4.06 -11.67
C LYS A 181 -6.68 4.35 -10.26
N VAL A 182 -6.19 3.35 -9.54
CA VAL A 182 -5.78 3.48 -8.14
C VAL A 182 -4.27 3.76 -8.00
N TRP A 183 -3.43 3.13 -8.83
CA TRP A 183 -1.98 3.34 -8.82
C TRP A 183 -1.52 4.33 -9.89
N GLY A 184 -2.29 4.46 -10.99
CA GLY A 184 -2.04 5.38 -12.09
C GLY A 184 -1.36 4.71 -13.29
N ILE A 185 -1.47 5.39 -14.46
CA ILE A 185 -0.98 4.87 -15.75
C ILE A 185 0.54 4.64 -15.75
N ASP A 186 1.28 5.46 -15.00
CA ASP A 186 2.75 5.38 -14.91
C ASP A 186 3.23 4.31 -13.92
N TYR A 187 2.31 3.59 -13.26
CA TYR A 187 2.68 2.53 -12.34
C TYR A 187 3.18 1.30 -13.11
N MET A 188 4.43 0.91 -12.88
CA MET A 188 5.10 -0.17 -13.59
C MET A 188 4.98 -1.54 -12.91
N GLY A 189 4.07 -1.68 -11.93
CA GLY A 189 3.83 -2.94 -11.23
C GLY A 189 2.89 -3.88 -11.98
N GLU A 190 2.85 -5.14 -11.54
CA GLU A 190 2.00 -6.18 -12.12
C GLU A 190 0.53 -6.01 -11.67
N SER A 191 -0.42 -6.37 -12.53
CA SER A 191 -1.85 -6.33 -12.20
C SER A 191 -2.26 -7.28 -11.05
N ARG A 192 -1.42 -8.26 -10.72
CA ARG A 192 -1.57 -9.11 -9.52
C ARG A 192 -1.52 -8.33 -8.21
N THR A 193 -0.92 -7.15 -8.19
CA THR A 193 -0.98 -6.22 -7.04
C THR A 193 -2.43 -5.96 -6.61
N VAL A 194 -3.34 -5.85 -7.58
CA VAL A 194 -4.78 -5.67 -7.30
C VAL A 194 -5.36 -6.88 -6.56
N ASP A 195 -5.04 -8.12 -7.01
CA ASP A 195 -5.58 -9.35 -6.40
C ASP A 195 -5.23 -9.44 -4.91
N VAL A 196 -4.04 -9.01 -4.57
CA VAL A 196 -3.55 -9.04 -3.20
C VAL A 196 -4.26 -8.01 -2.34
N HIS A 197 -4.38 -6.77 -2.81
CA HIS A 197 -5.11 -5.75 -2.08
C HIS A 197 -6.59 -6.13 -1.90
N ILE A 198 -7.24 -6.71 -2.91
CA ILE A 198 -8.60 -7.26 -2.79
C ILE A 198 -8.67 -8.35 -1.71
N ARG A 199 -7.68 -9.25 -1.66
CA ARG A 199 -7.62 -10.29 -0.62
C ARG A 199 -7.48 -9.67 0.77
N HIS A 200 -6.58 -8.71 0.97
CA HIS A 200 -6.40 -8.03 2.25
C HIS A 200 -7.64 -7.27 2.68
N ILE A 201 -8.26 -6.53 1.76
CA ILE A 201 -9.51 -5.83 2.03
C ILE A 201 -10.57 -6.82 2.51
N ARG A 202 -10.77 -7.94 1.80
CA ARG A 202 -11.73 -8.98 2.20
C ARG A 202 -11.42 -9.54 3.59
N GLN A 203 -10.15 -9.86 3.88
CA GLN A 203 -9.75 -10.37 5.20
C GLN A 203 -10.05 -9.37 6.31
N LYS A 204 -9.74 -8.09 6.10
CA LYS A 204 -9.99 -7.02 7.07
C LYS A 204 -11.49 -6.72 7.24
N LEU A 205 -12.26 -6.70 6.15
CA LEU A 205 -13.72 -6.58 6.23
C LEU A 205 -14.35 -7.76 6.97
N ASN A 206 -13.89 -8.99 6.72
CA ASN A 206 -14.41 -10.19 7.36
C ASN A 206 -14.02 -10.31 8.84
N SER A 207 -12.88 -9.74 9.26
CA SER A 207 -12.47 -9.78 10.68
C SER A 207 -13.32 -8.89 11.59
N VAL A 208 -13.98 -7.88 11.04
CA VAL A 208 -14.83 -6.92 11.76
C VAL A 208 -16.31 -7.14 11.43
N GLY A 209 -16.60 -7.67 10.23
CA GLY A 209 -17.93 -7.82 9.70
C GLY A 209 -18.63 -9.13 10.04
N ASP A 210 -19.76 -9.33 9.41
CA ASP A 210 -20.67 -10.49 9.58
C ASP A 210 -20.42 -11.61 8.55
N GLY A 211 -19.27 -11.61 7.88
CA GLY A 211 -18.93 -12.57 6.82
C GLY A 211 -19.56 -12.27 5.46
N GLU A 212 -20.16 -11.10 5.28
CA GLU A 212 -20.68 -10.70 3.97
C GLU A 212 -19.53 -10.49 2.97
N ASP A 213 -19.66 -11.06 1.77
CA ASP A 213 -18.71 -10.85 0.67
C ASP A 213 -19.10 -9.59 -0.11
N TYR A 214 -18.55 -8.44 0.29
CA TYR A 214 -18.82 -7.14 -0.34
C TYR A 214 -18.22 -7.02 -1.74
N ILE A 215 -17.03 -7.61 -1.97
CA ILE A 215 -16.33 -7.55 -3.25
C ILE A 215 -16.47 -8.88 -3.97
N GLU A 216 -17.11 -8.88 -5.12
CA GLU A 216 -17.31 -10.06 -5.95
C GLU A 216 -16.20 -10.20 -6.99
N THR A 217 -15.72 -11.44 -7.17
CA THR A 217 -14.80 -11.79 -8.28
C THR A 217 -15.62 -12.27 -9.48
N ILE A 218 -15.56 -11.54 -10.57
CA ILE A 218 -16.15 -11.93 -11.86
C ILE A 218 -15.07 -12.66 -12.66
N ARG A 219 -15.17 -13.98 -12.73
CA ARG A 219 -14.17 -14.84 -13.39
C ARG A 219 -13.87 -14.35 -14.80
N GLY A 220 -12.58 -14.21 -15.13
CA GLY A 220 -12.11 -13.73 -16.43
C GLY A 220 -12.32 -12.24 -16.71
N ARG A 221 -12.98 -11.48 -15.82
CA ARG A 221 -13.32 -10.05 -16.01
C ARG A 221 -12.73 -9.12 -14.95
N GLY A 222 -12.62 -9.54 -13.69
CA GLY A 222 -12.05 -8.72 -12.63
C GLY A 222 -12.93 -8.66 -11.37
N TYR A 223 -13.14 -7.47 -10.81
CA TYR A 223 -13.79 -7.24 -9.53
C TYR A 223 -14.91 -6.22 -9.62
N ARG A 224 -15.90 -6.38 -8.74
CA ARG A 224 -16.95 -5.39 -8.52
C ARG A 224 -17.42 -5.41 -7.07
N ILE A 225 -17.97 -4.29 -6.59
CA ILE A 225 -18.70 -4.25 -5.31
C ILE A 225 -20.19 -4.53 -5.57
N LYS A 226 -20.83 -5.28 -4.67
CA LYS A 226 -22.24 -5.66 -4.76
C LYS A 226 -23.18 -4.50 -4.46
#